data_51a6b7c324d66b168b327125e0477525
#
_entry.id   51a6b7c324d66b168b327125e0477525
#
_cell.length_a   1.000
_cell.length_b   1.000
_cell.length_c   1.000
_cell.angle_alpha   90.00
_cell.angle_beta   90.00
_cell.angle_gamma   90.00
#
_symmetry.space_group_name_H-M   'P 1'
#
loop_
_entity.id
_entity.type
_entity.pdbx_description
1 polymer ?
#
loop_
_entity_poly.entity_id
_entity_poly.type
_entity_poly.pdbx_seq_one_letter_code
_entity_poly.pdbx_strand_id
1 'polypeptide(L)'
;LFNMNMEMEKIMNSYSTNTSLEIGGYKNGLPLQKGDKIKLINSHNSIPSLNNNFNYTKHYIRQENNITLRIILGPHDNYFNQNEINKLLSSEFIITPQSNRIGYRLLGPKIKHSKKSDIISEGGALGSIQIPGDGQPIILLHDRGTTGGYPKIATIASVDIPKISQAKPGQVIKFKEIGIEESISLLRSSNQILHNLNSIYNTNYFINIENTNKIITIFDKNKNEIASTKKHDQIKQYKSYSLNAKYKKKKYSFKINIG
;
A
#
# COMPACT_ATOMS: atom_id res chain seq x y z
N LEU A 1 10.15 4.37 -4.17
CA LEU A 1 9.50 5.69 -4.17
C LEU A 1 10.59 6.74 -4.37
N PHE A 2 10.63 7.28 -5.56
CA PHE A 2 11.59 8.33 -5.91
C PHE A 2 11.18 9.61 -5.16
N ASN A 3 12.12 10.25 -4.51
CA ASN A 3 11.93 11.55 -3.88
C ASN A 3 11.91 12.63 -4.99
N MET A 4 10.93 12.54 -5.86
CA MET A 4 10.73 13.46 -6.96
C MET A 4 9.71 14.51 -6.53
N ASN A 5 10.16 15.73 -6.29
CA ASN A 5 9.25 16.84 -6.12
C ASN A 5 8.78 17.29 -7.51
N MET A 6 7.50 17.07 -7.80
CA MET A 6 6.86 17.56 -9.01
C MET A 6 6.40 18.99 -8.80
N GLU A 7 6.53 19.81 -9.86
CA GLU A 7 5.97 21.17 -9.85
C GLU A 7 4.44 21.08 -9.97
N MET A 8 3.76 21.18 -8.84
CA MET A 8 2.30 21.16 -8.76
C MET A 8 1.83 22.13 -7.68
N GLU A 9 0.69 22.72 -7.90
CA GLU A 9 0.02 23.55 -6.90
C GLU A 9 -0.69 22.68 -5.87
N LYS A 10 -0.63 23.09 -4.59
CA LYS A 10 -1.42 22.48 -3.53
C LYS A 10 -2.81 23.08 -3.52
N ILE A 11 -3.81 22.22 -3.58
CA ILE A 11 -5.20 22.61 -3.33
C ILE A 11 -5.59 22.09 -1.95
N MET A 12 -6.12 22.97 -1.09
CA MET A 12 -6.43 22.65 0.31
C MET A 12 -5.27 21.98 1.06
N ASN A 13 -4.05 22.46 0.82
CA ASN A 13 -2.79 21.93 1.36
C ASN A 13 -2.46 20.48 0.96
N SER A 14 -3.06 19.95 -0.10
CA SER A 14 -2.85 18.60 -0.64
C SER A 14 -2.40 18.64 -2.09
N TYR A 15 -1.51 17.69 -2.47
CA TYR A 15 -1.14 17.42 -3.86
C TYR A 15 -2.04 16.35 -4.53
N SER A 16 -3.03 15.84 -3.81
CA SER A 16 -3.92 14.80 -4.34
C SER A 16 -4.75 15.30 -5.50
N THR A 17 -5.00 14.39 -6.45
CA THR A 17 -5.86 14.63 -7.60
C THR A 17 -7.22 13.99 -7.38
N ASN A 18 -8.28 14.74 -7.56
CA ASN A 18 -9.65 14.20 -7.65
C ASN A 18 -10.18 14.46 -9.06
N THR A 19 -10.13 13.42 -9.89
CA THR A 19 -10.52 13.52 -11.30
C THR A 19 -12.03 13.67 -11.50
N SER A 20 -12.85 13.27 -10.52
CA SER A 20 -14.31 13.39 -10.59
C SER A 20 -14.80 14.83 -10.35
N LEU A 21 -14.02 15.60 -9.58
CA LEU A 21 -14.32 17.01 -9.28
C LEU A 21 -13.39 17.95 -10.06
N GLU A 22 -12.46 17.43 -10.84
CA GLU A 22 -11.44 18.19 -11.57
C GLU A 22 -10.65 19.13 -10.64
N ILE A 23 -10.23 18.62 -9.48
CA ILE A 23 -9.52 19.38 -8.45
C ILE A 23 -8.14 18.80 -8.17
N GLY A 24 -7.15 19.67 -8.05
CA GLY A 24 -5.78 19.35 -7.63
C GLY A 24 -4.96 18.61 -8.67
N GLY A 25 -3.75 18.21 -8.27
CA GLY A 25 -2.84 17.47 -9.12
C GLY A 25 -2.36 18.18 -10.38
N TYR A 26 -2.00 17.42 -11.38
CA TYR A 26 -1.56 17.91 -12.67
C TYR A 26 -2.76 18.30 -13.55
N LYS A 27 -2.63 19.36 -14.34
CA LYS A 27 -3.69 19.85 -15.26
C LYS A 27 -5.06 20.04 -14.59
N ASN A 28 -5.09 20.63 -13.39
CA ASN A 28 -6.33 20.94 -12.68
C ASN A 28 -7.25 19.71 -12.48
N GLY A 29 -6.68 18.61 -12.07
CA GLY A 29 -7.45 17.40 -11.74
C GLY A 29 -7.74 16.46 -12.92
N LEU A 30 -7.30 16.78 -14.13
CA LEU A 30 -7.50 15.90 -15.27
C LEU A 30 -6.60 14.65 -15.19
N PRO A 31 -7.04 13.53 -15.74
CA PRO A 31 -6.22 12.33 -15.85
C PRO A 31 -4.98 12.57 -16.73
N LEU A 32 -3.88 11.93 -16.36
CA LEU A 32 -2.67 11.94 -17.18
C LEU A 32 -2.91 11.23 -18.52
N GLN A 33 -2.38 11.81 -19.59
CA GLN A 33 -2.46 11.28 -20.94
C GLN A 33 -1.06 10.94 -21.47
N LYS A 34 -1.01 10.05 -22.48
CA LYS A 34 0.25 9.73 -23.16
C LYS A 34 0.84 10.99 -23.79
N GLY A 35 2.08 11.30 -23.45
CA GLY A 35 2.79 12.49 -23.94
C GLY A 35 2.79 13.67 -22.96
N ASP A 36 2.10 13.57 -21.85
CA ASP A 36 2.16 14.59 -20.79
C ASP A 36 3.59 14.70 -20.24
N LYS A 37 4.03 15.95 -20.06
CA LYS A 37 5.35 16.27 -19.50
C LYS A 37 5.16 16.81 -18.08
N ILE A 38 5.73 16.12 -17.11
CA ILE A 38 5.71 16.53 -15.71
C ILE A 38 7.07 17.17 -15.39
N LYS A 39 7.05 18.43 -14.94
CA LYS A 39 8.27 19.12 -14.52
C LYS A 39 8.66 18.72 -13.10
N LEU A 40 9.93 18.34 -12.92
CA LEU A 40 10.51 18.03 -11.64
C LEU A 40 11.25 19.25 -11.10
N ILE A 41 11.01 19.61 -9.83
CA ILE A 41 11.64 20.78 -9.18
C ILE A 41 13.09 20.49 -8.84
N ASN A 42 13.40 19.26 -8.41
CA ASN A 42 14.75 18.82 -8.10
C ASN A 42 15.00 17.45 -8.72
N SER A 43 15.71 17.41 -9.83
CA SER A 43 16.31 16.16 -10.30
C SER A 43 17.65 15.99 -9.61
N HIS A 44 17.72 15.19 -8.54
CA HIS A 44 19.01 14.66 -8.14
C HIS A 44 19.50 13.73 -9.26
N ASN A 45 20.60 14.07 -9.88
CA ASN A 45 21.20 13.36 -11.04
C ASN A 45 21.69 11.94 -10.73
N SER A 46 21.43 11.42 -9.54
CA SER A 46 21.70 10.04 -9.17
C SER A 46 20.41 9.36 -8.75
N ILE A 47 19.82 8.62 -9.67
CA ILE A 47 18.90 7.55 -9.30
C ILE A 47 19.76 6.52 -8.58
N PRO A 48 19.60 6.27 -7.27
CA PRO A 48 20.28 5.15 -6.65
C PRO A 48 19.88 3.90 -7.44
N SER A 49 20.83 3.23 -8.05
CA SER A 49 20.54 1.95 -8.69
C SER A 49 20.06 1.01 -7.59
N LEU A 50 18.76 0.77 -7.54
CA LEU A 50 18.12 -0.19 -6.65
C LEU A 50 18.45 -1.61 -7.17
N ASN A 51 19.73 -1.93 -7.25
CA ASN A 51 20.22 -3.30 -7.48
C ASN A 51 20.18 -4.13 -6.20
N ASN A 52 19.27 -3.84 -5.31
CA ASN A 52 19.00 -4.72 -4.20
C ASN A 52 17.93 -5.70 -4.63
N ASN A 53 18.25 -6.97 -4.63
CA ASN A 53 17.32 -8.11 -4.69
C ASN A 53 16.38 -8.12 -3.47
N PHE A 54 15.83 -6.94 -3.13
CA PHE A 54 14.73 -6.88 -2.20
C PHE A 54 13.51 -7.45 -2.94
N ASN A 55 13.20 -8.69 -2.61
CA ASN A 55 12.07 -9.36 -3.25
C ASN A 55 10.77 -8.77 -2.71
N TYR A 56 10.39 -7.60 -3.22
CA TYR A 56 9.13 -6.94 -2.93
C TYR A 56 7.94 -7.87 -3.19
N THR A 57 8.09 -8.85 -4.08
CA THR A 57 7.01 -9.77 -4.44
C THR A 57 6.59 -10.69 -3.29
N LYS A 58 7.43 -10.91 -2.28
CA LYS A 58 7.04 -11.66 -1.07
C LYS A 58 6.10 -10.88 -0.15
N HIS A 59 6.14 -9.56 -0.20
CA HIS A 59 5.35 -8.66 0.65
C HIS A 59 4.28 -7.91 -0.14
N TYR A 60 4.36 -7.90 -1.47
CA TYR A 60 3.36 -7.29 -2.33
C TYR A 60 2.32 -8.31 -2.78
N ILE A 61 1.12 -7.84 -2.76
CA ILE A 61 -0.11 -8.56 -3.04
C ILE A 61 -0.03 -9.12 -4.46
N ARG A 62 0.09 -10.44 -4.58
CA ARG A 62 -0.26 -11.10 -5.82
C ARG A 62 -1.74 -10.83 -6.08
N GLN A 63 -2.06 -10.40 -7.29
CA GLN A 63 -3.45 -10.33 -7.74
C GLN A 63 -3.97 -11.76 -7.83
N GLU A 64 -4.55 -12.25 -6.75
CA GLU A 64 -5.30 -13.49 -6.72
C GLU A 64 -6.70 -13.20 -7.26
N ASN A 65 -7.28 -14.13 -8.02
CA ASN A 65 -8.65 -13.97 -8.48
C ASN A 65 -9.65 -13.96 -7.32
N ASN A 66 -9.30 -14.60 -6.21
CA ASN A 66 -10.07 -14.65 -4.98
C ASN A 66 -9.32 -13.92 -3.87
N ILE A 67 -9.92 -12.86 -3.33
CA ILE A 67 -9.33 -12.00 -2.32
C ILE A 67 -10.02 -12.26 -0.98
N THR A 68 -9.29 -12.74 0.01
CA THR A 68 -9.79 -12.82 1.38
C THR A 68 -9.43 -11.56 2.16
N LEU A 69 -10.45 -10.87 2.67
CA LEU A 69 -10.32 -9.68 3.50
C LEU A 69 -10.66 -10.04 4.95
N ARG A 70 -9.76 -9.71 5.86
CA ARG A 70 -10.01 -9.83 7.29
C ARG A 70 -10.85 -8.67 7.76
N ILE A 71 -11.87 -8.95 8.54
CA ILE A 71 -12.84 -7.97 9.03
C ILE A 71 -13.03 -8.10 10.55
N ILE A 72 -13.36 -6.98 11.16
CA ILE A 72 -13.78 -6.86 12.55
C ILE A 72 -15.26 -6.51 12.51
N LEU A 73 -16.12 -7.25 13.20
CA LEU A 73 -17.54 -6.97 13.27
C LEU A 73 -17.83 -5.62 13.96
N GLY A 74 -18.91 -4.98 13.58
CA GLY A 74 -19.37 -3.70 14.13
C GLY A 74 -18.96 -2.47 13.30
N PRO A 75 -19.44 -1.29 13.68
CA PRO A 75 -20.14 -0.95 14.93
C PRO A 75 -21.65 -1.25 14.97
N HIS A 76 -22.26 -1.72 13.88
CA HIS A 76 -23.70 -2.00 13.80
C HIS A 76 -23.99 -3.48 13.49
N ASP A 77 -23.12 -4.39 13.93
CA ASP A 77 -23.34 -5.85 13.83
C ASP A 77 -24.68 -6.25 14.47
N ASN A 78 -25.13 -5.56 15.53
CA ASN A 78 -26.42 -5.75 16.18
C ASN A 78 -27.66 -5.35 15.32
N TYR A 79 -27.46 -4.83 14.12
CA TYR A 79 -28.51 -4.61 13.12
C TYR A 79 -28.75 -5.86 12.26
N PHE A 80 -27.95 -6.91 12.44
CA PHE A 80 -27.99 -8.14 11.70
C PHE A 80 -28.08 -9.31 12.67
N ASN A 81 -28.86 -10.32 12.33
CA ASN A 81 -28.87 -11.55 13.12
C ASN A 81 -27.64 -12.43 12.77
N GLN A 82 -27.35 -13.40 13.61
CA GLN A 82 -26.19 -14.27 13.46
C GLN A 82 -26.17 -15.02 12.13
N ASN A 83 -27.33 -15.38 11.57
CA ASN A 83 -27.41 -16.07 10.28
C ASN A 83 -26.95 -15.16 9.14
N GLU A 84 -27.24 -13.86 9.20
CA GLU A 84 -26.81 -12.91 8.19
C GLU A 84 -25.30 -12.59 8.33
N ILE A 85 -24.77 -12.53 9.55
CA ILE A 85 -23.33 -12.45 9.80
C ILE A 85 -22.63 -13.69 9.25
N ASN A 86 -23.11 -14.88 9.55
CA ASN A 86 -22.58 -16.14 9.03
C ASN A 86 -22.66 -16.19 7.49
N LYS A 87 -23.75 -15.69 6.92
CA LYS A 87 -23.90 -15.58 5.47
C LYS A 87 -22.83 -14.66 4.85
N LEU A 88 -22.56 -13.50 5.46
CA LEU A 88 -21.48 -12.60 5.02
C LEU A 88 -20.13 -13.32 5.02
N LEU A 89 -19.82 -14.07 6.08
CA LEU A 89 -18.55 -14.75 6.26
C LEU A 89 -18.37 -15.98 5.36
N SER A 90 -19.45 -16.67 5.03
CA SER A 90 -19.41 -17.92 4.24
C SER A 90 -19.61 -17.71 2.73
N SER A 91 -20.04 -16.52 2.32
CA SER A 91 -20.39 -16.26 0.92
C SER A 91 -19.25 -15.61 0.14
N GLU A 92 -19.37 -15.70 -1.18
CA GLU A 92 -18.54 -15.00 -2.15
C GLU A 92 -19.26 -13.77 -2.67
N PHE A 93 -18.53 -12.67 -2.81
CA PHE A 93 -19.04 -11.42 -3.36
C PHE A 93 -18.18 -10.97 -4.52
N ILE A 94 -18.79 -10.51 -5.60
CA ILE A 94 -18.09 -10.06 -6.81
C ILE A 94 -18.02 -8.53 -6.79
N ILE A 95 -16.86 -7.98 -7.09
CA ILE A 95 -16.67 -6.54 -7.27
C ILE A 95 -17.37 -6.10 -8.55
N THR A 96 -18.28 -5.13 -8.44
CA THR A 96 -19.05 -4.64 -9.59
C THR A 96 -18.28 -3.57 -10.39
N PRO A 97 -18.62 -3.33 -11.67
CA PRO A 97 -18.02 -2.24 -12.46
C PRO A 97 -18.30 -0.83 -11.91
N GLN A 98 -19.31 -0.66 -11.03
CA GLN A 98 -19.65 0.61 -10.40
C GLN A 98 -18.71 0.94 -9.21
N SER A 99 -17.70 0.09 -8.97
CA SER A 99 -16.71 0.29 -7.93
C SER A 99 -15.71 1.39 -8.32
N ASN A 100 -15.37 2.25 -7.36
CA ASN A 100 -14.42 3.34 -7.52
C ASN A 100 -13.70 3.66 -6.19
N ARG A 101 -12.95 4.77 -6.14
CA ARG A 101 -12.21 5.18 -4.95
C ARG A 101 -13.09 5.63 -3.77
N ILE A 102 -14.37 5.93 -4.00
CA ILE A 102 -15.34 6.24 -2.94
C ILE A 102 -15.72 4.95 -2.21
N GLY A 103 -16.00 3.88 -2.96
CA GLY A 103 -16.34 2.60 -2.40
C GLY A 103 -16.49 1.51 -3.46
N TYR A 104 -16.23 0.29 -3.02
CA TYR A 104 -16.42 -0.89 -3.84
C TYR A 104 -17.78 -1.50 -3.57
N ARG A 105 -18.62 -1.52 -4.60
CA ARG A 105 -19.94 -2.15 -4.58
C ARG A 105 -19.79 -3.62 -4.88
N LEU A 106 -20.32 -4.45 -4.01
CA LEU A 106 -20.22 -5.89 -4.14
C LEU A 106 -21.58 -6.47 -4.55
N LEU A 107 -21.55 -7.52 -5.33
CA LEU A 107 -22.71 -8.30 -5.72
C LEU A 107 -22.59 -9.72 -5.16
N GLY A 108 -23.59 -10.17 -4.42
CA GLY A 108 -23.61 -11.50 -3.81
C GLY A 108 -24.94 -11.79 -3.12
N PRO A 109 -24.96 -12.77 -2.22
CA PRO A 109 -26.16 -13.04 -1.42
C PRO A 109 -26.56 -11.82 -0.60
N LYS A 110 -27.83 -11.46 -0.64
CA LYS A 110 -28.36 -10.31 0.10
C LYS A 110 -28.28 -10.52 1.60
N ILE A 111 -27.73 -9.55 2.28
CA ILE A 111 -27.63 -9.48 3.75
C ILE A 111 -28.85 -8.70 4.27
N LYS A 112 -29.68 -9.36 5.07
CA LYS A 112 -30.92 -8.79 5.56
C LYS A 112 -30.72 -8.11 6.90
N HIS A 113 -31.32 -6.94 7.06
CA HIS A 113 -31.36 -6.26 8.35
C HIS A 113 -32.40 -6.91 9.28
N SER A 114 -32.09 -6.97 10.57
CA SER A 114 -33.04 -7.28 11.63
C SER A 114 -33.75 -6.05 12.18
N LYS A 115 -33.22 -4.87 11.86
CA LYS A 115 -33.75 -3.54 12.18
C LYS A 115 -33.93 -2.73 10.91
N LYS A 116 -34.15 -1.42 11.02
CA LYS A 116 -34.22 -0.50 9.86
C LYS A 116 -32.89 -0.51 9.09
N SER A 117 -32.98 -0.39 7.78
CA SER A 117 -31.79 -0.30 6.88
C SER A 117 -31.08 1.06 6.94
N ASP A 118 -31.71 2.05 7.57
CA ASP A 118 -31.17 3.41 7.68
C ASP A 118 -30.86 3.72 9.13
N ILE A 119 -29.79 4.46 9.37
CA ILE A 119 -29.39 4.98 10.65
C ILE A 119 -29.22 6.52 10.55
N ILE A 120 -29.18 7.19 11.68
CA ILE A 120 -28.73 8.60 11.73
C ILE A 120 -27.32 8.65 11.16
N SER A 121 -27.08 9.59 10.22
CA SER A 121 -25.77 9.75 9.59
C SER A 121 -24.68 9.93 10.63
N GLU A 122 -23.67 9.10 10.55
CA GLU A 122 -22.50 9.13 11.43
C GLU A 122 -21.20 8.91 10.68
N GLY A 123 -20.06 9.05 11.33
CA GLY A 123 -18.75 8.93 10.71
C GLY A 123 -18.55 7.56 10.05
N GLY A 124 -17.99 7.58 8.82
CA GLY A 124 -17.60 6.41 8.07
C GLY A 124 -16.10 6.19 8.09
N ALA A 125 -15.61 5.12 8.76
CA ALA A 125 -14.21 4.77 8.75
C ALA A 125 -13.79 4.18 7.39
N LEU A 126 -12.49 4.30 7.05
CA LEU A 126 -11.91 3.61 5.90
C LEU A 126 -12.03 2.09 6.10
N GLY A 127 -12.55 1.39 5.09
CA GLY A 127 -12.78 -0.05 5.15
C GLY A 127 -14.11 -0.46 5.79
N SER A 128 -14.95 0.48 6.25
CA SER A 128 -16.30 0.13 6.72
C SER A 128 -17.10 -0.55 5.62
N ILE A 129 -17.83 -1.61 5.99
CA ILE A 129 -18.71 -2.36 5.12
C ILE A 129 -20.15 -1.98 5.45
N GLN A 130 -20.70 -1.11 4.62
CA GLN A 130 -22.11 -0.69 4.72
C GLN A 130 -23.03 -1.68 4.01
N ILE A 131 -24.21 -1.89 4.61
CA ILE A 131 -25.28 -2.66 4.00
C ILE A 131 -26.48 -1.72 3.77
N PRO A 132 -26.68 -1.19 2.56
CA PRO A 132 -27.87 -0.45 2.21
C PRO A 132 -29.14 -1.33 2.19
N GLY A 133 -30.31 -0.74 1.96
CA GLY A 133 -31.59 -1.44 1.98
C GLY A 133 -31.75 -2.56 0.94
N ASP A 134 -30.95 -2.55 -0.12
CA ASP A 134 -30.90 -3.63 -1.13
C ASP A 134 -30.16 -4.89 -0.65
N GLY A 135 -29.45 -4.79 0.48
CA GLY A 135 -28.70 -5.88 1.09
C GLY A 135 -27.35 -6.17 0.44
N GLN A 136 -26.88 -5.34 -0.49
CA GLN A 136 -25.57 -5.54 -1.15
C GLN A 136 -24.47 -4.76 -0.42
N PRO A 137 -23.33 -5.42 -0.04
CA PRO A 137 -22.30 -4.74 0.70
C PRO A 137 -21.58 -3.65 -0.12
N ILE A 138 -21.25 -2.53 0.54
CA ILE A 138 -20.40 -1.46 0.00
C ILE A 138 -19.22 -1.29 0.93
N ILE A 139 -17.99 -1.47 0.42
CA ILE A 139 -16.76 -1.23 1.15
C ILE A 139 -16.34 0.22 0.93
N LEU A 140 -16.29 1.03 1.99
CA LEU A 140 -15.89 2.44 1.91
C LEU A 140 -14.38 2.56 1.76
N LEU A 141 -13.93 3.35 0.77
CA LEU A 141 -12.51 3.56 0.47
C LEU A 141 -12.04 5.00 0.72
N HIS A 142 -10.91 5.39 0.15
CA HIS A 142 -10.22 6.64 0.50
C HIS A 142 -11.01 7.90 0.18
N ASP A 143 -11.75 7.94 -0.93
CA ASP A 143 -12.53 9.13 -1.34
C ASP A 143 -13.99 9.07 -0.85
N ARG A 144 -14.29 8.19 0.11
CA ARG A 144 -15.62 8.05 0.72
C ARG A 144 -16.11 9.35 1.34
N GLY A 145 -17.42 9.52 1.43
CA GLY A 145 -18.02 10.51 2.29
C GLY A 145 -17.56 10.33 3.75
N THR A 146 -17.34 11.42 4.45
CA THR A 146 -16.95 11.39 5.88
C THR A 146 -18.06 10.87 6.77
N THR A 147 -19.30 10.97 6.31
CA THR A 147 -20.50 10.48 7.00
C THR A 147 -21.34 9.58 6.09
N GLY A 148 -22.17 8.74 6.70
CA GLY A 148 -23.10 7.87 5.98
C GLY A 148 -24.23 7.40 6.88
N GLY A 149 -25.39 7.06 6.26
CA GLY A 149 -26.63 6.71 6.95
C GLY A 149 -27.00 5.22 6.84
N TYR A 150 -26.08 4.34 6.47
CA TYR A 150 -26.31 2.90 6.42
C TYR A 150 -25.59 2.15 7.52
N PRO A 151 -26.20 1.08 8.09
CA PRO A 151 -25.55 0.25 9.09
C PRO A 151 -24.25 -0.35 8.56
N LYS A 152 -23.20 -0.28 9.40
CA LYS A 152 -21.87 -0.84 9.13
C LYS A 152 -21.76 -2.19 9.84
N ILE A 153 -21.86 -3.29 9.10
CA ILE A 153 -21.83 -4.66 9.65
C ILE A 153 -20.43 -5.03 10.15
N ALA A 154 -19.39 -4.51 9.47
CA ALA A 154 -17.99 -4.80 9.78
C ALA A 154 -17.07 -3.70 9.27
N THR A 155 -15.79 -3.79 9.65
CA THR A 155 -14.73 -2.94 9.10
C THR A 155 -13.54 -3.81 8.70
N ILE A 156 -12.95 -3.57 7.54
CA ILE A 156 -11.76 -4.28 7.04
C ILE A 156 -10.56 -3.93 7.93
N ALA A 157 -9.77 -4.93 8.32
CA ALA A 157 -8.50 -4.72 9.00
C ALA A 157 -7.57 -3.85 8.14
N SER A 158 -6.97 -2.82 8.74
CA SER A 158 -6.17 -1.80 8.02
C SER A 158 -5.08 -2.38 7.12
N VAL A 159 -4.52 -3.53 7.51
CA VAL A 159 -3.49 -4.22 6.73
C VAL A 159 -4.00 -4.85 5.42
N ASP A 160 -5.32 -4.99 5.27
CA ASP A 160 -5.94 -5.54 4.06
C ASP A 160 -6.52 -4.46 3.13
N ILE A 161 -6.51 -3.18 3.55
CA ILE A 161 -6.90 -2.05 2.68
C ILE A 161 -6.08 -2.01 1.38
N PRO A 162 -4.75 -2.21 1.37
CA PRO A 162 -4.00 -2.28 0.11
C PRO A 162 -4.45 -3.43 -0.81
N LYS A 163 -4.96 -4.55 -0.27
CA LYS A 163 -5.47 -5.65 -1.09
C LYS A 163 -6.71 -5.23 -1.86
N ILE A 164 -7.71 -4.69 -1.14
CA ILE A 164 -8.95 -4.26 -1.80
C ILE A 164 -8.71 -3.07 -2.73
N SER A 165 -7.80 -2.15 -2.41
CA SER A 165 -7.47 -0.99 -3.25
C SER A 165 -6.86 -1.37 -4.61
N GLN A 166 -6.31 -2.56 -4.74
CA GLN A 166 -5.73 -3.08 -5.99
C GLN A 166 -6.65 -4.05 -6.72
N ALA A 167 -7.78 -4.38 -6.12
CA ALA A 167 -8.75 -5.29 -6.71
C ALA A 167 -9.48 -4.66 -7.91
N LYS A 168 -9.94 -5.51 -8.81
CA LYS A 168 -10.58 -5.11 -10.07
C LYS A 168 -12.02 -5.63 -10.13
N PRO A 169 -12.91 -4.96 -10.89
CA PRO A 169 -14.22 -5.50 -11.20
C PRO A 169 -14.14 -6.94 -11.72
N GLY A 170 -15.06 -7.79 -11.28
CA GLY A 170 -15.11 -9.22 -11.58
C GLY A 170 -14.31 -10.11 -10.63
N GLN A 171 -13.42 -9.59 -9.80
CA GLN A 171 -12.75 -10.40 -8.78
C GLN A 171 -13.68 -10.73 -7.62
N VAL A 172 -13.40 -11.88 -6.98
CA VAL A 172 -14.20 -12.42 -5.88
C VAL A 172 -13.60 -12.01 -4.54
N ILE A 173 -14.45 -11.53 -3.65
CA ILE A 173 -14.14 -11.18 -2.27
C ILE A 173 -14.76 -12.21 -1.33
N LYS A 174 -13.96 -12.66 -0.37
CA LYS A 174 -14.41 -13.42 0.81
C LYS A 174 -14.02 -12.65 2.08
N PHE A 175 -14.84 -12.79 3.11
CA PHE A 175 -14.59 -12.17 4.39
C PHE A 175 -14.18 -13.22 5.43
N LYS A 176 -13.19 -12.86 6.25
CA LYS A 176 -12.74 -13.65 7.40
C LYS A 176 -12.77 -12.77 8.64
N GLU A 177 -13.57 -13.16 9.62
CA GLU A 177 -13.60 -12.47 10.91
C GLU A 177 -12.29 -12.65 11.66
N ILE A 178 -11.83 -11.58 12.29
CA ILE A 178 -10.71 -11.54 13.24
C ILE A 178 -11.06 -10.64 14.42
N GLY A 179 -10.41 -10.89 15.57
CA GLY A 179 -10.52 -10.01 16.73
C GLY A 179 -9.71 -8.71 16.58
N ILE A 180 -10.06 -7.72 17.39
CA ILE A 180 -9.38 -6.42 17.43
C ILE A 180 -7.90 -6.59 17.75
N GLU A 181 -7.54 -7.42 18.72
CA GLU A 181 -6.15 -7.66 19.12
C GLU A 181 -5.31 -8.26 18.00
N GLU A 182 -5.89 -9.20 17.24
CA GLU A 182 -5.23 -9.78 16.05
C GLU A 182 -5.00 -8.69 15.01
N SER A 183 -6.00 -7.85 14.73
CA SER A 183 -5.89 -6.75 13.78
C SER A 183 -4.80 -5.76 14.17
N ILE A 184 -4.70 -5.39 15.46
CA ILE A 184 -3.66 -4.50 15.99
C ILE A 184 -2.28 -5.14 15.83
N SER A 185 -2.15 -6.43 16.15
CA SER A 185 -0.88 -7.17 16.03
C SER A 185 -0.39 -7.19 14.59
N LEU A 186 -1.29 -7.47 13.64
CA LEU A 186 -1.00 -7.47 12.21
C LEU A 186 -0.56 -6.08 11.71
N LEU A 187 -1.23 -5.02 12.17
CA LEU A 187 -0.87 -3.64 11.81
C LEU A 187 0.52 -3.27 12.35
N ARG A 188 0.81 -3.62 13.61
CA ARG A 188 2.14 -3.39 14.22
C ARG A 188 3.24 -4.12 13.45
N SER A 189 3.01 -5.39 13.10
CA SER A 189 3.96 -6.18 12.32
C SER A 189 4.20 -5.57 10.93
N SER A 190 3.15 -5.11 10.25
CA SER A 190 3.26 -4.45 8.96
C SER A 190 4.05 -3.13 9.05
N ASN A 191 3.77 -2.32 10.07
CA ASN A 191 4.47 -1.06 10.31
C ASN A 191 5.95 -1.29 10.68
N GLN A 192 6.26 -2.35 11.41
CA GLN A 192 7.64 -2.70 11.73
C GLN A 192 8.43 -3.09 10.48
N ILE A 193 7.82 -3.82 9.54
CA ILE A 193 8.44 -4.12 8.25
C ILE A 193 8.73 -2.83 7.49
N LEU A 194 7.77 -1.91 7.41
CA LEU A 194 7.94 -0.61 6.75
C LEU A 194 9.00 0.26 7.43
N HIS A 195 9.02 0.26 8.78
CA HIS A 195 10.04 0.98 9.54
C HIS A 195 11.44 0.41 9.32
N ASN A 196 11.58 -0.92 9.29
CA ASN A 196 12.86 -1.57 9.00
C ASN A 196 13.32 -1.27 7.57
N LEU A 197 12.40 -1.21 6.59
CA LEU A 197 12.71 -0.75 5.24
C LEU A 197 13.20 0.71 5.25
N ASN A 198 12.50 1.62 5.94
CA ASN A 198 12.91 3.00 6.06
C ASN A 198 14.28 3.15 6.74
N SER A 199 14.62 2.31 7.71
CA SER A 199 15.94 2.33 8.33
C SER A 199 17.05 1.88 7.38
N ILE A 200 16.74 0.94 6.47
CA ILE A 200 17.65 0.52 5.39
C ILE A 200 17.84 1.64 4.36
N TYR A 201 16.77 2.40 4.05
CA TYR A 201 16.84 3.50 3.08
C TYR A 201 17.33 4.82 3.68
N ASN A 202 17.10 5.06 4.97
CA ASN A 202 17.59 6.26 5.68
C ASN A 202 19.04 6.15 6.19
N THR A 203 19.69 5.00 6.04
CA THR A 203 21.14 4.94 6.06
C THR A 203 21.61 5.66 4.80
N ASN A 204 21.97 6.94 4.93
CA ASN A 204 22.48 7.78 3.86
C ASN A 204 23.86 7.27 3.41
N TYR A 205 23.89 6.16 2.70
CA TYR A 205 25.08 5.63 2.06
C TYR A 205 25.06 6.06 0.59
N PHE A 206 26.12 6.72 0.17
CA PHE A 206 26.37 6.98 -1.23
C PHE A 206 27.27 5.86 -1.76
N ILE A 207 26.81 5.20 -2.82
CA ILE A 207 27.62 4.20 -3.53
C ILE A 207 28.22 4.89 -4.75
N ASN A 208 29.53 5.06 -4.77
CA ASN A 208 30.25 5.53 -5.93
C ASN A 208 30.83 4.32 -6.67
N ILE A 209 30.47 4.16 -7.94
CA ILE A 209 31.01 3.12 -8.82
C ILE A 209 31.92 3.79 -9.83
N GLU A 210 33.22 3.65 -9.61
CA GLU A 210 34.20 4.11 -10.61
C GLU A 210 34.30 3.10 -11.75
N ASN A 211 33.80 3.50 -12.92
CA ASN A 211 33.75 2.65 -14.12
C ASN A 211 35.12 2.19 -14.62
N THR A 212 36.19 2.94 -14.33
CA THR A 212 37.54 2.66 -14.84
C THR A 212 38.29 1.58 -14.08
N ASN A 213 38.01 1.43 -12.77
CA ASN A 213 38.74 0.51 -11.90
C ASN A 213 37.88 -0.54 -11.18
N LYS A 214 36.58 -0.57 -11.44
CA LYS A 214 35.64 -1.51 -10.78
C LYS A 214 35.72 -1.48 -9.24
N ILE A 215 36.00 -0.32 -8.68
CA ILE A 215 36.00 -0.08 -7.24
C ILE A 215 34.62 0.45 -6.86
N ILE A 216 33.99 -0.22 -5.91
CA ILE A 216 32.75 0.26 -5.28
C ILE A 216 33.14 0.82 -3.93
N THR A 217 32.87 2.09 -3.73
CA THR A 217 33.13 2.77 -2.45
C THR A 217 31.80 3.23 -1.85
N ILE A 218 31.60 2.92 -0.58
CA ILE A 218 30.43 3.32 0.19
C ILE A 218 30.83 4.44 1.12
N PHE A 219 30.12 5.56 1.05
CA PHE A 219 30.33 6.73 1.90
C PHE A 219 29.13 6.92 2.85
N ASP A 220 29.37 7.48 4.03
CA ASP A 220 28.32 7.97 4.92
C ASP A 220 27.76 9.33 4.43
N LYS A 221 26.74 9.85 5.14
CA LYS A 221 26.14 11.16 4.86
C LYS A 221 27.13 12.34 4.91
N ASN A 222 28.28 12.18 5.58
CA ASN A 222 29.31 13.19 5.70
C ASN A 222 30.42 13.00 4.66
N LYS A 223 30.22 12.12 3.66
CA LYS A 223 31.18 11.73 2.63
C LYS A 223 32.44 11.02 3.17
N ASN A 224 32.40 10.42 4.37
CA ASN A 224 33.46 9.57 4.84
C ASN A 224 33.33 8.16 4.25
N GLU A 225 34.44 7.61 3.77
CA GLU A 225 34.48 6.25 3.25
C GLU A 225 34.20 5.24 4.38
N ILE A 226 33.19 4.40 4.19
CA ILE A 226 32.81 3.36 5.14
C ILE A 226 33.35 2.00 4.73
N ALA A 227 33.36 1.73 3.44
CA ALA A 227 33.87 0.50 2.86
C ALA A 227 34.27 0.71 1.40
N SER A 228 35.28 0.01 0.94
CA SER A 228 35.60 -0.08 -0.49
C SER A 228 36.01 -1.49 -0.88
N THR A 229 35.74 -1.85 -2.16
CA THR A 229 36.20 -3.12 -2.73
C THR A 229 37.44 -2.85 -3.57
N LYS A 230 38.59 -3.38 -3.16
CA LYS A 230 39.75 -3.46 -4.04
C LYS A 230 39.58 -4.64 -5.01
N LYS A 231 39.98 -4.41 -6.25
CA LYS A 231 39.89 -5.26 -7.40
C LYS A 231 40.29 -6.72 -7.10
N HIS A 232 39.41 -7.69 -7.38
CA HIS A 232 39.81 -9.07 -7.64
C HIS A 232 39.65 -9.35 -9.14
N ASP A 233 40.75 -9.73 -9.77
CA ASP A 233 40.78 -10.12 -11.16
C ASP A 233 40.08 -11.45 -11.35
N GLN A 234 39.16 -11.47 -12.23
CA GLN A 234 38.46 -12.50 -13.00
C GLN A 234 36.96 -12.51 -12.84
N ILE A 235 36.33 -12.17 -13.94
CA ILE A 235 34.89 -12.02 -14.05
C ILE A 235 34.37 -13.08 -15.03
N LYS A 236 33.55 -14.00 -14.56
CA LYS A 236 32.62 -14.75 -15.40
C LYS A 236 31.22 -14.64 -14.79
N GLN A 237 30.38 -14.01 -15.51
CA GLN A 237 28.92 -13.96 -15.63
C GLN A 237 27.98 -13.69 -14.43
N TYR A 238 28.29 -13.87 -13.20
CA TYR A 238 27.51 -13.38 -12.02
C TYR A 238 28.50 -13.05 -10.91
N LYS A 239 28.45 -11.82 -10.39
CA LYS A 239 29.43 -11.37 -9.41
C LYS A 239 28.77 -11.22 -8.05
N SER A 240 29.18 -12.06 -7.11
CA SER A 240 28.92 -11.86 -5.70
C SER A 240 30.07 -11.08 -5.07
N TYR A 241 29.77 -9.96 -4.47
CA TYR A 241 30.73 -9.18 -3.68
C TYR A 241 30.36 -9.34 -2.21
N SER A 242 31.36 -9.60 -1.37
CA SER A 242 31.19 -9.54 0.07
C SER A 242 31.78 -8.21 0.54
N LEU A 243 30.93 -7.34 1.07
CA LEU A 243 31.33 -6.08 1.67
C LEU A 243 31.40 -6.26 3.17
N ASN A 244 32.54 -5.93 3.76
CA ASN A 244 32.70 -5.90 5.21
C ASN A 244 32.78 -4.43 5.63
N ALA A 245 31.80 -3.97 6.37
CA ALA A 245 31.76 -2.63 6.92
C ALA A 245 31.95 -2.66 8.44
N LYS A 246 32.62 -1.66 8.99
CA LYS A 246 32.79 -1.48 10.44
C LYS A 246 32.16 -0.14 10.83
N TYR A 247 31.14 -0.20 11.69
CA TYR A 247 30.50 1.00 12.22
C TYR A 247 30.35 0.89 13.74
N LYS A 248 30.80 1.89 14.50
CA LYS A 248 30.74 1.92 15.96
C LYS A 248 31.18 0.60 16.63
N LYS A 249 32.38 0.12 16.30
CA LYS A 249 32.97 -1.15 16.78
C LYS A 249 32.23 -2.45 16.36
N LYS A 250 31.12 -2.40 15.59
CA LYS A 250 30.46 -3.57 15.04
C LYS A 250 30.91 -3.82 13.60
N LYS A 251 31.13 -5.09 13.27
CA LYS A 251 31.42 -5.53 11.90
C LYS A 251 30.12 -5.96 11.23
N TYR A 252 29.90 -5.51 10.01
CA TYR A 252 28.76 -5.87 9.15
C TYR A 252 29.30 -6.52 7.89
N SER A 253 28.71 -7.63 7.50
CA SER A 253 29.05 -8.31 6.25
C SER A 253 27.83 -8.31 5.34
N PHE A 254 28.01 -7.82 4.12
CA PHE A 254 26.94 -7.75 3.10
C PHE A 254 27.39 -8.54 1.87
N LYS A 255 26.48 -9.29 1.29
CA LYS A 255 26.72 -9.97 0.03
C LYS A 255 25.95 -9.23 -1.07
N ILE A 256 26.67 -8.67 -2.03
CA ILE A 256 26.08 -7.96 -3.18
C ILE A 256 26.29 -8.82 -4.42
N ASN A 257 25.20 -9.15 -5.10
CA ASN A 257 25.24 -9.82 -6.39
C ASN A 257 24.92 -8.78 -7.48
N ILE A 258 25.84 -8.63 -8.43
CA ILE A 258 25.67 -7.76 -9.59
C ILE A 258 25.59 -8.66 -10.82
N GLY A 259 24.42 -8.65 -11.48
CA GLY A 259 24.17 -9.33 -12.74
C GLY A 259 23.96 -8.35 -13.88
#